data_881508acafb3f27c286a46827d037af1
#
_entry.id   881508acafb3f27c286a46827d037af1
#
_cell.length_a   1.000
_cell.length_b   1.000
_cell.length_c   1.000
_cell.angle_alpha   90.00
_cell.angle_beta   90.00
_cell.angle_gamma   90.00
#
_symmetry.space_group_name_H-M   'P 1'
#
loop_
_entity.id
_entity.type
_entity.pdbx_description
1 polymer ?
#
loop_
_entity_poly.entity_id
_entity_poly.type
_entity_poly.pdbx_seq_one_letter_code
_entity_poly.pdbx_strand_id
1 'polypeptide(L)'
;MRRTCTCLLLALTVGTKAQASGVDWKVYGFVERADGDLVCFYDANSVTSATKLTRVWVKCIFQKELEDYGKQHRDDIRASALYKVHNGYVPPFVRLLGANSDRAIALTAAEEVADMGEVVQTRGRYQYELDCAQRKERRLSAYEERNGKQLEDDKPGDWAQLPVESAGARLAELLCSPR
;
A
#
# COMPACT_ATOMS: atom_id res chain seq x y z
N MET A 1 56.31 33.52 -24.69
CA MET A 1 54.97 33.02 -25.17
C MET A 1 54.54 31.83 -24.33
N ARG A 2 53.67 32.05 -23.35
CA ARG A 2 53.11 31.00 -22.49
C ARG A 2 51.67 30.70 -22.98
N ARG A 3 51.44 29.48 -23.47
CA ARG A 3 50.08 29.01 -23.84
C ARG A 3 49.45 28.35 -22.62
N THR A 4 48.44 28.99 -22.07
CA THR A 4 47.55 28.44 -21.04
C THR A 4 46.49 27.57 -21.70
N CYS A 5 46.53 26.27 -21.40
CA CYS A 5 45.55 25.30 -21.83
C CYS A 5 44.41 25.26 -20.79
N THR A 6 43.24 25.84 -21.14
CA THR A 6 42.05 25.82 -20.27
C THR A 6 41.30 24.53 -20.55
N CYS A 7 41.40 23.54 -19.65
CA CYS A 7 40.52 22.34 -19.65
C CYS A 7 39.15 22.71 -19.16
N LEU A 8 38.17 22.67 -20.08
CA LEU A 8 36.75 22.80 -19.78
C LEU A 8 36.24 21.44 -19.28
N LEU A 9 36.07 21.28 -17.98
CA LEU A 9 35.40 20.14 -17.39
C LEU A 9 33.89 20.28 -17.59
N LEU A 10 33.32 19.54 -18.56
CA LEU A 10 31.87 19.34 -18.71
C LEU A 10 31.43 18.38 -17.61
N ALA A 11 30.82 18.89 -16.56
CA ALA A 11 30.10 18.10 -15.58
C ALA A 11 28.78 17.61 -16.21
N LEU A 12 28.76 16.36 -16.66
CA LEU A 12 27.56 15.64 -17.01
C LEU A 12 26.75 15.36 -15.72
N THR A 13 25.83 16.25 -15.38
CA THR A 13 24.80 15.95 -14.39
C THR A 13 23.86 14.93 -15.00
N VAL A 14 24.10 13.66 -14.70
CA VAL A 14 23.12 12.61 -14.90
C VAL A 14 21.97 12.89 -13.94
N GLY A 15 20.99 13.64 -14.41
CA GLY A 15 19.73 13.81 -13.72
C GLY A 15 19.02 12.44 -13.70
N THR A 16 19.18 11.69 -12.63
CA THR A 16 18.28 10.59 -12.32
C THR A 16 16.89 11.20 -12.15
N LYS A 17 16.08 11.13 -13.21
CA LYS A 17 14.63 11.30 -13.07
C LYS A 17 14.19 10.20 -12.11
N ALA A 18 13.96 10.56 -10.84
CA ALA A 18 13.15 9.75 -9.97
C ALA A 18 11.80 9.64 -10.69
N GLN A 19 11.56 8.51 -11.37
CA GLN A 19 10.23 8.12 -11.77
C GLN A 19 9.45 8.06 -10.47
N ALA A 20 8.54 9.01 -10.28
CA ALA A 20 7.51 8.84 -9.28
C ALA A 20 6.77 7.57 -9.69
N SER A 21 7.16 6.44 -9.12
CA SER A 21 6.40 5.19 -9.24
C SER A 21 5.05 5.52 -8.59
N GLY A 22 3.99 5.51 -9.39
CA GLY A 22 2.64 5.71 -8.88
C GLY A 22 2.39 4.77 -7.71
N VAL A 23 1.51 5.16 -6.82
CA VAL A 23 1.07 4.32 -5.71
C VAL A 23 0.40 3.08 -6.29
N ASP A 24 0.61 1.89 -5.71
CA ASP A 24 0.03 0.62 -6.14
C ASP A 24 -0.59 -0.09 -4.92
N TRP A 25 -1.85 0.27 -4.61
CA TRP A 25 -2.56 -0.25 -3.45
C TRP A 25 -3.07 -1.68 -3.67
N LYS A 26 -2.63 -2.61 -2.81
CA LYS A 26 -3.05 -4.02 -2.80
C LYS A 26 -3.76 -4.33 -1.49
N VAL A 27 -4.92 -4.96 -1.58
CA VAL A 27 -5.66 -5.40 -0.38
C VAL A 27 -4.88 -6.50 0.35
N TYR A 28 -4.83 -6.40 1.70
CA TYR A 28 -4.19 -7.43 2.52
C TYR A 28 -5.04 -7.91 3.70
N GLY A 29 -6.13 -7.23 4.04
CA GLY A 29 -6.95 -7.68 5.15
C GLY A 29 -8.20 -6.86 5.36
N PHE A 30 -8.99 -7.34 6.31
CA PHE A 30 -10.20 -6.70 6.81
C PHE A 30 -10.08 -6.53 8.32
N VAL A 31 -10.66 -5.47 8.84
CA VAL A 31 -10.73 -5.19 10.28
C VAL A 31 -12.19 -4.88 10.61
N GLU A 32 -12.80 -5.76 11.39
CA GLU A 32 -14.13 -5.53 11.93
C GLU A 32 -14.07 -4.53 13.07
N ARG A 33 -14.94 -3.54 13.06
CA ARG A 33 -15.01 -2.50 14.08
C ARG A 33 -16.46 -2.15 14.40
N ALA A 34 -16.68 -1.66 15.60
CA ALA A 34 -18.00 -1.21 16.04
C ALA A 34 -18.53 -0.01 15.22
N ASP A 35 -17.64 0.82 14.68
CA ASP A 35 -17.96 1.99 13.86
C ASP A 35 -17.97 1.71 12.33
N GLY A 36 -17.81 0.44 11.95
CA GLY A 36 -17.85 -0.03 10.56
C GLY A 36 -16.60 -0.79 10.15
N ASP A 37 -16.76 -1.72 9.24
CA ASP A 37 -15.69 -2.57 8.76
C ASP A 37 -14.71 -1.79 7.87
N LEU A 38 -13.43 -2.13 7.96
CA LEU A 38 -12.36 -1.54 7.19
C LEU A 38 -11.77 -2.57 6.22
N VAL A 39 -11.49 -2.12 5.01
CA VAL A 39 -10.63 -2.83 4.07
C VAL A 39 -9.24 -2.19 4.11
N CYS A 40 -8.21 -3.00 4.35
CA CYS A 40 -6.84 -2.53 4.53
C CYS A 40 -5.97 -2.86 3.31
N PHE A 41 -5.18 -1.86 2.89
CA PHE A 41 -4.33 -1.89 1.71
C PHE A 41 -2.89 -1.59 2.08
N TYR A 42 -1.94 -2.19 1.35
CA TYR A 42 -0.54 -1.81 1.36
C TYR A 42 -0.12 -1.30 -0.02
N ASP A 43 0.78 -0.34 -0.05
CA ASP A 43 1.38 0.16 -1.29
C ASP A 43 2.54 -0.75 -1.70
N ALA A 44 2.32 -1.56 -2.76
CA ALA A 44 3.30 -2.52 -3.24
C ALA A 44 4.60 -1.86 -3.73
N ASN A 45 4.52 -0.62 -4.22
CA ASN A 45 5.69 0.14 -4.67
C ASN A 45 6.50 0.74 -3.52
N SER A 46 5.93 0.82 -2.31
CA SER A 46 6.60 1.32 -1.11
C SER A 46 7.37 0.25 -0.34
N VAL A 47 7.21 -1.02 -0.71
CA VAL A 47 7.83 -2.13 0.02
C VAL A 47 9.34 -2.10 -0.11
N THR A 48 10.02 -1.95 1.00
CA THR A 48 11.48 -2.02 1.09
C THR A 48 11.89 -3.06 2.13
N SER A 49 12.84 -3.92 1.76
CA SER A 49 13.35 -4.95 2.67
C SER A 49 14.85 -4.79 2.87
N ALA A 50 15.28 -4.72 4.11
CA ALA A 50 16.67 -4.66 4.50
C ALA A 50 16.94 -5.70 5.59
N THR A 51 17.82 -6.66 5.31
CA THR A 51 18.18 -7.75 6.22
C THR A 51 16.97 -8.58 6.68
N LYS A 52 16.37 -8.24 7.83
CA LYS A 52 15.22 -8.96 8.43
C LYS A 52 13.99 -8.07 8.59
N LEU A 53 14.12 -6.80 8.22
CA LEU A 53 13.07 -5.81 8.39
C LEU A 53 12.46 -5.46 7.05
N THR A 54 11.15 -5.37 7.00
CA THR A 54 10.40 -4.93 5.83
C THR A 54 9.58 -3.69 6.19
N ARG A 55 9.71 -2.63 5.41
CA ARG A 55 8.94 -1.39 5.57
C ARG A 55 7.91 -1.29 4.47
N VAL A 56 6.75 -0.73 4.80
CA VAL A 56 5.63 -0.60 3.88
C VAL A 56 4.68 0.51 4.32
N TRP A 57 4.09 1.22 3.36
CA TRP A 57 2.98 2.09 3.61
C TRP A 57 1.67 1.32 3.55
N VAL A 58 0.78 1.61 4.49
CA VAL A 58 -0.56 1.03 4.56
C VAL A 58 -1.62 2.10 4.75
N LYS A 59 -2.84 1.81 4.33
CA LYS A 59 -4.05 2.58 4.65
C LYS A 59 -5.22 1.62 4.85
N CYS A 60 -6.22 2.05 5.63
CA CYS A 60 -7.50 1.34 5.72
C CYS A 60 -8.63 2.31 5.40
N ILE A 61 -9.61 1.84 4.65
CA ILE A 61 -10.77 2.60 4.17
C ILE A 61 -12.00 1.89 4.67
N PHE A 62 -13.05 2.63 5.07
CA PHE A 62 -14.32 2.01 5.41
C PHE A 62 -14.89 1.27 4.21
N GLN A 63 -15.34 0.05 4.45
CA GLN A 63 -15.95 -0.77 3.39
C GLN A 63 -17.13 -0.04 2.74
N LYS A 64 -17.92 0.66 3.54
CA LYS A 64 -19.06 1.45 3.04
C LYS A 64 -18.62 2.55 2.06
N GLU A 65 -17.53 3.24 2.32
CA GLU A 65 -17.00 4.28 1.42
C GLU A 65 -16.56 3.70 0.08
N LEU A 66 -15.89 2.53 0.12
CA LEU A 66 -15.52 1.80 -1.10
C LEU A 66 -16.74 1.36 -1.91
N GLU A 67 -17.78 0.86 -1.23
CA GLU A 67 -19.03 0.43 -1.86
C GLU A 67 -19.79 1.61 -2.48
N ASP A 68 -19.88 2.74 -1.78
CA ASP A 68 -20.59 3.92 -2.27
C ASP A 68 -19.88 4.52 -3.49
N TYR A 69 -18.54 4.61 -3.48
CA TYR A 69 -17.77 5.01 -4.64
C TYR A 69 -17.91 4.01 -5.80
N GLY A 70 -17.81 2.71 -5.50
CA GLY A 70 -17.99 1.64 -6.48
C GLY A 70 -19.37 1.63 -7.14
N LYS A 71 -20.43 2.06 -6.43
CA LYS A 71 -21.77 2.22 -7.02
C LYS A 71 -21.85 3.36 -8.01
N GLN A 72 -21.12 4.46 -7.76
CA GLN A 72 -21.11 5.64 -8.63
C GLN A 72 -20.33 5.38 -9.93
N HIS A 73 -19.27 4.57 -9.87
CA HIS A 73 -18.36 4.26 -10.98
C HIS A 73 -18.42 2.78 -11.40
N ARG A 74 -19.56 2.13 -11.20
CA ARG A 74 -19.74 0.67 -11.29
C ARG A 74 -19.22 0.05 -12.58
N ASP A 75 -19.59 0.66 -13.70
CA ASP A 75 -19.35 0.01 -15.00
C ASP A 75 -17.87 0.03 -15.36
N ASP A 76 -17.20 1.15 -15.12
CA ASP A 76 -15.77 1.31 -15.43
C ASP A 76 -14.91 0.45 -14.52
N ILE A 77 -15.16 0.51 -13.19
CA ILE A 77 -14.42 -0.27 -12.18
C ILE A 77 -14.61 -1.76 -12.43
N ARG A 78 -15.86 -2.19 -12.68
CA ARG A 78 -16.15 -3.60 -12.91
C ARG A 78 -15.52 -4.11 -14.21
N ALA A 79 -15.55 -3.33 -15.28
CA ALA A 79 -14.92 -3.69 -16.55
C ALA A 79 -13.39 -3.83 -16.38
N SER A 80 -12.74 -2.90 -15.69
CA SER A 80 -11.30 -2.95 -15.39
C SER A 80 -10.95 -4.16 -14.52
N ALA A 81 -11.69 -4.39 -13.42
CA ALA A 81 -11.46 -5.52 -12.52
C ALA A 81 -11.64 -6.88 -13.24
N LEU A 82 -12.71 -7.02 -14.04
CA LEU A 82 -12.97 -8.22 -14.86
C LEU A 82 -11.83 -8.46 -15.84
N TYR A 83 -11.37 -7.43 -16.53
CA TYR A 83 -10.26 -7.53 -17.46
C TYR A 83 -8.98 -8.02 -16.77
N LYS A 84 -8.62 -7.43 -15.63
CA LYS A 84 -7.43 -7.83 -14.85
C LYS A 84 -7.52 -9.28 -14.38
N VAL A 85 -8.64 -9.68 -13.77
CA VAL A 85 -8.85 -11.06 -13.30
C VAL A 85 -8.85 -12.07 -14.46
N HIS A 86 -9.51 -11.74 -15.58
CA HIS A 86 -9.52 -12.59 -16.77
C HIS A 86 -8.11 -12.79 -17.37
N ASN A 87 -7.25 -11.77 -17.27
CA ASN A 87 -5.84 -11.85 -17.68
C ASN A 87 -4.90 -12.42 -16.61
N GLY A 88 -5.44 -13.11 -15.60
CA GLY A 88 -4.67 -13.87 -14.61
C GLY A 88 -4.24 -13.06 -13.38
N TYR A 89 -4.67 -11.82 -13.22
CA TYR A 89 -4.44 -11.10 -11.98
C TYR A 89 -5.34 -11.64 -10.87
N VAL A 90 -4.73 -12.05 -9.77
CA VAL A 90 -5.43 -12.46 -8.56
C VAL A 90 -4.88 -11.63 -7.40
N PRO A 91 -5.71 -10.83 -6.70
CA PRO A 91 -5.26 -10.05 -5.56
C PRO A 91 -4.49 -10.91 -4.55
N PRO A 92 -3.39 -10.41 -3.97
CA PRO A 92 -2.53 -11.18 -3.07
C PRO A 92 -3.31 -11.81 -1.90
N PHE A 93 -4.27 -11.09 -1.35
CA PHE A 93 -5.10 -11.58 -0.25
C PHE A 93 -5.98 -12.77 -0.65
N VAL A 94 -6.51 -12.78 -1.87
CA VAL A 94 -7.29 -13.92 -2.39
C VAL A 94 -6.44 -15.18 -2.49
N ARG A 95 -5.16 -15.04 -2.83
CA ARG A 95 -4.24 -16.18 -2.90
C ARG A 95 -4.04 -16.86 -1.54
N LEU A 96 -4.07 -16.09 -0.45
CA LEU A 96 -3.98 -16.64 0.91
C LEU A 96 -5.26 -17.38 1.36
N LEU A 97 -6.42 -16.97 0.83
CA LEU A 97 -7.73 -17.50 1.21
C LEU A 97 -8.28 -18.56 0.26
N GLY A 98 -7.55 -18.86 -0.82
CA GLY A 98 -8.04 -19.69 -1.92
C GLY A 98 -8.72 -18.88 -3.02
N ALA A 99 -8.57 -19.33 -4.26
CA ALA A 99 -9.11 -18.64 -5.43
C ALA A 99 -10.63 -18.78 -5.49
N ASN A 100 -11.32 -17.62 -5.38
CA ASN A 100 -12.74 -17.46 -5.70
C ASN A 100 -12.84 -16.28 -6.69
N SER A 101 -13.35 -16.54 -7.90
CA SER A 101 -13.39 -15.55 -8.97
C SER A 101 -14.21 -14.31 -8.61
N ASP A 102 -15.36 -14.47 -7.97
CA ASP A 102 -16.21 -13.34 -7.55
C ASP A 102 -15.51 -12.50 -6.48
N ARG A 103 -14.84 -13.15 -5.54
CA ARG A 103 -14.05 -12.48 -4.53
C ARG A 103 -12.83 -11.78 -5.14
N ALA A 104 -12.15 -12.42 -6.11
CA ALA A 104 -11.05 -11.80 -6.85
C ALA A 104 -11.50 -10.52 -7.57
N ILE A 105 -12.65 -10.57 -8.23
CA ILE A 105 -13.23 -9.40 -8.92
C ILE A 105 -13.55 -8.29 -7.90
N ALA A 106 -14.21 -8.62 -6.79
CA ALA A 106 -14.59 -7.65 -5.76
C ALA A 106 -13.36 -6.97 -5.14
N LEU A 107 -12.30 -7.74 -4.82
CA LEU A 107 -11.09 -7.20 -4.24
C LEU A 107 -10.24 -6.42 -5.27
N THR A 108 -10.22 -6.84 -6.54
CA THR A 108 -9.58 -6.06 -7.62
C THR A 108 -10.31 -4.73 -7.81
N ALA A 109 -11.64 -4.73 -7.77
CA ALA A 109 -12.41 -3.49 -7.81
C ALA A 109 -12.11 -2.57 -6.61
N ALA A 110 -11.94 -3.13 -5.41
CA ALA A 110 -11.55 -2.35 -4.23
C ALA A 110 -10.14 -1.75 -4.38
N GLU A 111 -9.18 -2.47 -4.98
CA GLU A 111 -7.85 -1.95 -5.31
C GLU A 111 -7.93 -0.81 -6.32
N GLU A 112 -8.75 -0.94 -7.40
CA GLU A 112 -8.99 0.15 -8.36
C GLU A 112 -9.50 1.42 -7.67
N VAL A 113 -10.49 1.27 -6.79
CA VAL A 113 -11.01 2.41 -6.00
C VAL A 113 -9.92 3.00 -5.10
N ALA A 114 -9.12 2.16 -4.49
CA ALA A 114 -8.04 2.61 -3.60
C ALA A 114 -6.93 3.34 -4.36
N ASP A 115 -6.63 2.94 -5.60
CA ASP A 115 -5.66 3.61 -6.47
C ASP A 115 -6.14 4.98 -6.96
N MET A 116 -7.45 5.14 -7.16
CA MET A 116 -8.07 6.42 -7.49
C MET A 116 -8.02 7.45 -6.34
N GLY A 117 -7.46 7.12 -5.26
CA GLY A 117 -6.97 7.65 -3.98
C GLY A 117 -7.26 9.08 -3.53
N GLU A 118 -7.59 10.02 -4.40
CA GLU A 118 -7.97 11.38 -4.01
C GLU A 118 -9.44 11.51 -3.63
N VAL A 119 -10.25 10.50 -3.97
CA VAL A 119 -11.72 10.57 -3.90
C VAL A 119 -12.27 9.88 -2.67
N VAL A 120 -11.56 8.91 -2.11
CA VAL A 120 -12.00 8.19 -0.91
C VAL A 120 -11.26 8.72 0.29
N GLN A 121 -11.97 9.31 1.24
CA GLN A 121 -11.38 9.85 2.48
C GLN A 121 -10.71 8.73 3.26
N THR A 122 -9.39 8.68 3.19
CA THR A 122 -8.60 7.79 4.03
C THR A 122 -8.45 8.46 5.39
N ARG A 123 -8.77 7.75 6.47
CA ARG A 123 -8.51 8.26 7.84
C ARG A 123 -7.02 8.47 8.12
N GLY A 124 -6.17 7.82 7.37
CA GLY A 124 -4.73 8.01 7.49
C GLY A 124 -3.94 7.01 6.66
N ARG A 125 -2.69 7.34 6.46
CA ARG A 125 -1.66 6.44 5.94
C ARG A 125 -0.61 6.24 7.01
N TYR A 126 -0.15 5.01 7.17
CA TYR A 126 0.78 4.62 8.21
C TYR A 126 1.96 3.91 7.58
N GLN A 127 3.16 4.24 8.00
CA GLN A 127 4.34 3.44 7.64
C GLN A 127 4.61 2.45 8.75
N TYR A 128 4.62 1.17 8.41
CA TYR A 128 4.97 0.09 9.33
C TYR A 128 6.33 -0.50 8.98
N GLU A 129 7.00 -0.98 10.01
CA GLU A 129 8.18 -1.83 9.91
C GLU A 129 7.85 -3.18 10.54
N LEU A 130 8.11 -4.25 9.79
CA LEU A 130 7.84 -5.63 10.17
C LEU A 130 9.17 -6.32 10.44
N ASP A 131 9.30 -6.96 11.60
CA ASP A 131 10.34 -7.96 11.86
C ASP A 131 9.81 -9.34 11.49
N CYS A 132 10.16 -9.80 10.31
CA CYS A 132 9.70 -11.07 9.76
C CYS A 132 10.14 -12.28 10.60
N ALA A 133 11.32 -12.20 11.25
CA ALA A 133 11.86 -13.29 12.05
C ALA A 133 11.17 -13.42 13.41
N GLN A 134 10.86 -12.28 14.04
CA GLN A 134 10.23 -12.25 15.37
C GLN A 134 8.70 -12.13 15.32
N ARG A 135 8.10 -11.96 14.13
CA ARG A 135 6.67 -11.71 13.93
C ARG A 135 6.19 -10.51 14.74
N LYS A 136 6.90 -9.40 14.62
CA LYS A 136 6.57 -8.13 15.28
C LYS A 136 6.38 -7.04 14.26
N GLU A 137 5.60 -6.04 14.66
CA GLU A 137 5.45 -4.81 13.90
C GLU A 137 5.67 -3.58 14.79
N ARG A 138 6.03 -2.48 14.16
CA ARG A 138 5.94 -1.14 14.76
C ARG A 138 5.54 -0.12 13.71
N ARG A 139 4.81 0.90 14.13
CA ARG A 139 4.53 2.07 13.32
C ARG A 139 5.77 2.96 13.31
N LEU A 140 6.23 3.36 12.12
CA LEU A 140 7.33 4.33 11.99
C LEU A 140 6.81 5.75 11.87
N SER A 141 5.74 5.95 11.07
CA SER A 141 5.10 7.25 10.91
C SER A 141 3.61 7.10 10.68
N ALA A 142 2.87 8.17 10.92
CA ALA A 142 1.46 8.28 10.64
C ALA A 142 1.19 9.61 9.93
N TYR A 143 0.34 9.56 8.92
CA TYR A 143 -0.22 10.72 8.26
C TYR A 143 -1.74 10.62 8.35
N GLU A 144 -2.37 11.50 9.12
CA GLU A 144 -3.81 11.50 9.33
C GLU A 144 -4.41 12.84 8.94
N GLU A 145 -5.60 12.80 8.36
CA GLU A 145 -6.42 13.99 8.18
C GLU A 145 -7.56 13.98 9.20
N ARG A 146 -7.61 14.99 10.06
CA ARG A 146 -8.69 15.18 11.04
C ARG A 146 -9.22 16.59 10.94
N ASN A 147 -10.52 16.72 10.64
CA ASN A 147 -11.20 18.03 10.53
C ASN A 147 -10.48 19.01 9.58
N GLY A 148 -10.02 18.53 8.43
CA GLY A 148 -9.29 19.33 7.43
C GLY A 148 -7.86 19.74 7.87
N LYS A 149 -7.35 19.17 8.95
CA LYS A 149 -5.97 19.37 9.40
C LYS A 149 -5.16 18.09 9.15
N GLN A 150 -4.03 18.28 8.50
CA GLN A 150 -3.04 17.21 8.34
C GLN A 150 -2.21 17.11 9.60
N LEU A 151 -2.14 15.90 10.15
CA LEU A 151 -1.33 15.54 11.31
C LEU A 151 -0.28 14.55 10.86
N GLU A 152 0.98 14.89 11.08
CA GLU A 152 2.10 13.99 10.84
C GLU A 152 2.72 13.61 12.19
N ASP A 153 2.99 12.33 12.36
CA ASP A 153 3.70 11.79 13.52
C ASP A 153 4.79 10.84 13.00
N ASP A 154 6.03 11.31 13.06
CA ASP A 154 7.22 10.56 12.63
C ASP A 154 7.95 9.87 13.79
N LYS A 155 7.29 9.76 14.95
CA LYS A 155 7.88 9.04 16.09
C LYS A 155 7.61 7.55 15.94
N PRO A 156 8.68 6.73 15.84
CA PRO A 156 8.50 5.29 15.86
C PRO A 156 7.83 4.84 17.16
N GLY A 157 6.80 4.01 17.02
CA GLY A 157 6.18 3.32 18.15
C GLY A 157 7.03 2.15 18.66
N ASP A 158 6.59 1.56 19.74
CA ASP A 158 7.19 0.36 20.29
C ASP A 158 6.89 -0.87 19.44
N TRP A 159 7.76 -1.87 19.51
CA TRP A 159 7.54 -3.16 18.87
C TRP A 159 6.40 -3.92 19.56
N ALA A 160 5.38 -4.28 18.78
CA ALA A 160 4.26 -5.10 19.19
C ALA A 160 4.30 -6.48 18.53
N GLN A 161 3.89 -7.51 19.25
CA GLN A 161 3.72 -8.84 18.70
C GLN A 161 2.51 -8.84 17.74
N LEU A 162 2.63 -9.46 16.57
CA LEU A 162 1.53 -9.64 15.64
C LEU A 162 0.54 -10.70 16.18
N PRO A 163 -0.70 -10.32 16.51
CA PRO A 163 -1.72 -11.29 16.90
C PRO A 163 -2.04 -12.23 15.73
N VAL A 164 -2.26 -13.50 16.03
CA VAL A 164 -2.72 -14.47 15.02
C VAL A 164 -4.06 -13.98 14.43
N GLU A 165 -4.22 -14.11 13.11
CA GLU A 165 -5.41 -13.68 12.36
C GLU A 165 -5.63 -12.16 12.25
N SER A 166 -4.72 -11.33 12.79
CA SER A 166 -4.79 -9.88 12.59
C SER A 166 -4.46 -9.46 11.15
N ALA A 167 -4.90 -8.26 10.77
CA ALA A 167 -4.51 -7.67 9.49
C ALA A 167 -2.98 -7.55 9.37
N GLY A 168 -2.29 -7.16 10.46
CA GLY A 168 -0.82 -7.12 10.49
C GLY A 168 -0.17 -8.50 10.26
N ALA A 169 -0.76 -9.58 10.81
CA ALA A 169 -0.27 -10.93 10.54
C ALA A 169 -0.43 -11.32 9.07
N ARG A 170 -1.55 -10.95 8.44
CA ARG A 170 -1.77 -11.17 6.99
C ARG A 170 -0.77 -10.37 6.14
N LEU A 171 -0.50 -9.14 6.52
CA LEU A 171 0.51 -8.32 5.86
C LEU A 171 1.90 -8.96 5.97
N ALA A 172 2.28 -9.45 7.14
CA ALA A 172 3.53 -10.16 7.34
C ALA A 172 3.60 -11.46 6.52
N GLU A 173 2.52 -12.24 6.44
CA GLU A 173 2.46 -13.43 5.57
C GLU A 173 2.71 -13.08 4.10
N LEU A 174 2.15 -11.97 3.61
CA LEU A 174 2.35 -11.51 2.24
C LEU A 174 3.77 -11.03 1.96
N LEU A 175 4.36 -10.28 2.88
CA LEU A 175 5.60 -9.54 2.65
C LEU A 175 6.85 -10.28 3.14
N CYS A 176 6.72 -11.17 4.14
CA CYS A 176 7.82 -11.90 4.76
C CYS A 176 8.01 -13.32 4.19
N SER A 177 7.09 -13.80 3.33
CA SER A 177 7.27 -15.10 2.68
C SER A 177 8.48 -15.05 1.72
N PRO A 178 9.34 -16.06 1.71
CA PRO A 178 10.42 -16.14 0.73
C PRO A 178 9.81 -16.16 -0.68
N ARG A 179 10.28 -15.25 -1.52
CA ARG A 179 9.92 -15.18 -2.95
C ARG A 179 10.68 -16.20 -3.76
#